data_8b1e53dd473070cdcdc80644355e6408
#
_entry.id   8b1e53dd473070cdcdc80644355e6408
#
_cell.length_a   1.000
_cell.length_b   1.000
_cell.length_c   1.000
_cell.angle_alpha   90.00
_cell.angle_beta   90.00
_cell.angle_gamma   90.00
#
_symmetry.space_group_name_H-M   'P 1'
#
loop_
_entity.id
_entity.type
_entity.pdbx_description
1 polymer ?
#
loop_
_entity_poly.entity_id
_entity_poly.type
_entity_poly.pdbx_seq_one_letter_code
_entity_poly.pdbx_strand_id
1 'polypeptide(L)' 'VSLTNAVGLALALAVVVLLVAALLFPERF' A
#
# COMPACT_ATOMS: atom_id res chain seq x y z
N VAL A 1 -8.92 18.14 3.95
CA VAL A 1 -8.45 16.78 4.26
C VAL A 1 -8.01 16.72 5.70
N SER A 2 -8.55 15.77 6.45
CA SER A 2 -8.18 15.63 7.85
C SER A 2 -6.97 14.75 8.00
N LEU A 3 -6.27 14.88 9.10
CA LEU A 3 -5.09 14.08 9.37
C LEU A 3 -5.44 12.60 9.36
N THR A 4 -6.59 12.25 9.93
CA THR A 4 -7.02 10.87 9.98
C THR A 4 -7.20 10.32 8.56
N ASN A 5 -7.81 11.10 7.67
CA ASN A 5 -7.98 10.68 6.28
C ASN A 5 -6.65 10.55 5.56
N ALA A 6 -5.73 11.46 5.83
CA ALA A 6 -4.42 11.41 5.20
C ALA A 6 -3.67 10.15 5.60
N VAL A 7 -3.75 9.78 6.88
CA VAL A 7 -3.10 8.58 7.37
C VAL A 7 -3.74 7.33 6.73
N GLY A 8 -5.06 7.31 6.66
CA GLY A 8 -5.76 6.20 6.03
C GLY A 8 -5.39 6.03 4.57
N LEU A 9 -5.31 7.15 3.85
CA LEU A 9 -4.92 7.10 2.45
C LEU A 9 -3.49 6.58 2.28
N ALA A 10 -2.59 7.03 3.14
CA ALA A 10 -1.19 6.59 3.07
C ALA A 10 -1.10 5.09 3.31
N LEU A 11 -1.83 4.59 4.29
CA LEU A 11 -1.83 3.16 4.58
C LEU A 11 -2.43 2.36 3.43
N ALA A 12 -3.54 2.84 2.88
CA ALA A 12 -4.19 2.16 1.77
C ALA A 12 -3.25 2.08 0.58
N LEU A 13 -2.57 3.18 0.28
CA LEU A 13 -1.64 3.22 -0.84
C LEU A 13 -0.49 2.24 -0.61
N ALA A 14 0.03 2.19 0.62
CA ALA A 14 1.12 1.26 0.93
C ALA A 14 0.68 -0.18 0.73
N VAL A 15 -0.53 -0.53 1.13
CA VAL A 15 -1.04 -1.88 0.96
C VAL A 15 -1.21 -2.21 -0.52
N VAL A 16 -1.71 -1.27 -1.30
CA VAL A 16 -1.89 -1.48 -2.74
C VAL A 16 -0.52 -1.73 -3.40
N VAL A 17 0.47 -0.92 -3.05
CA VAL A 17 1.82 -1.09 -3.59
C VAL A 17 2.38 -2.47 -3.23
N LEU A 18 2.16 -2.89 -1.99
CA LEU A 18 2.60 -4.21 -1.55
C LEU A 18 1.94 -5.32 -2.36
N LEU A 19 0.64 -5.19 -2.60
CA LEU A 19 -0.08 -6.20 -3.38
C LEU A 19 0.42 -6.25 -4.81
N VAL A 20 0.63 -5.09 -5.42
CA VAL A 20 1.14 -5.04 -6.78
C VAL A 20 2.53 -5.65 -6.85
N ALA A 21 3.38 -5.32 -5.89
CA ALA A 21 4.74 -5.87 -5.84
C ALA A 21 4.70 -7.38 -5.70
N ALA A 22 3.77 -7.89 -4.88
CA ALA A 22 3.65 -9.33 -4.69
C ALA A 22 3.25 -10.04 -5.98
N LEU A 23 2.46 -9.37 -6.82
CA LEU A 23 2.07 -9.94 -8.10
C LEU A 23 3.17 -9.88 -9.13
N LEU A 24 3.96 -8.80 -9.11
CA LEU A 24 5.03 -8.62 -10.09
C LEU A 24 6.27 -9.41 -9.71
N PHE A 25 6.57 -9.49 -8.42
CA PHE A 25 7.76 -10.18 -7.94
C PHE A 25 7.37 -11.20 -6.87
N PRO A 26 6.78 -12.32 -7.28
CA PRO A 26 6.33 -13.31 -6.30
C PRO A 26 7.46 -13.99 -5.55
N GLU A 27 8.68 -13.82 -6.00
CA GLU A 27 9.84 -14.45 -5.37
C GLU A 27 10.44 -13.64 -4.25
N ARG A 28 9.78 -12.59 -3.80
CA ARG A 28 10.37 -11.73 -2.79
C ARG A 28 10.73 -12.47 -1.53
N PHE A 29 10.04 -13.51 -1.26
CA PHE A 29 10.35 -14.35 -0.10
C PHE A 29 10.99 -15.62 -0.57
#